data_780ba0ec03c0af387d3577255f15915a
#
_entry.id   780ba0ec03c0af387d3577255f15915a
#
_cell.length_a   1.000
_cell.length_b   1.000
_cell.length_c   1.000
_cell.angle_alpha   90.00
_cell.angle_beta   90.00
_cell.angle_gamma   90.00
#
_symmetry.space_group_name_H-M   'P 1'
#
loop_
_entity.id
_entity.type
_entity.pdbx_description
1 polymer ?
#
loop_
_entity_poly.entity_id
_entity_poly.type
_entity_poly.pdbx_seq_one_letter_code
_entity_poly.pdbx_strand_id
1 'polypeptide(L)'
;MHEILHLNLHREFFSAIARKQKRIEYRARSPYWRKRLEDRKYDAILFRNGYAKDAPEMLVEFRGLRRYGKGRNAYYAIRLGNILRIRRWGGRKIAPYPRSAGQVRNR
;
A
#
# COMPACT_ATOMS: atom_id res chain seq x y z
N MET A 1 -8.66 13.67 -15.58
CA MET A 1 -9.04 12.31 -15.24
C MET A 1 -8.12 11.73 -14.19
N HIS A 2 -8.69 11.06 -13.22
CA HIS A 2 -7.91 10.52 -12.11
C HIS A 2 -7.58 9.07 -12.36
N GLU A 3 -6.35 8.72 -12.06
CA GLU A 3 -5.92 7.35 -12.15
C GLU A 3 -5.63 6.84 -10.75
N ILE A 4 -6.25 5.73 -10.39
CA ILE A 4 -6.13 5.19 -9.04
C ILE A 4 -5.53 3.80 -9.12
N LEU A 5 -4.49 3.60 -8.32
CA LEU A 5 -3.85 2.30 -8.19
C LEU A 5 -4.59 1.50 -7.13
N HIS A 6 -4.94 0.26 -7.45
CA HIS A 6 -5.64 -0.61 -6.51
C HIS A 6 -4.67 -1.61 -5.92
N LEU A 7 -4.56 -1.65 -4.61
CA LEU A 7 -3.65 -2.57 -3.92
C LEU A 7 -4.37 -3.25 -2.78
N ASN A 8 -4.11 -4.53 -2.63
CA ASN A 8 -4.63 -5.29 -1.50
C ASN A 8 -3.54 -5.40 -0.45
N LEU A 9 -3.91 -5.30 0.81
CA LEU A 9 -2.97 -5.35 1.92
C LEU A 9 -3.45 -6.31 2.99
N HIS A 10 -2.49 -6.93 3.66
CA HIS A 10 -2.78 -7.63 4.91
C HIS A 10 -3.21 -6.61 5.96
N ARG A 11 -3.96 -7.09 6.94
CA ARG A 11 -4.56 -6.23 7.95
C ARG A 11 -3.53 -5.40 8.71
N GLU A 12 -2.41 -6.00 9.06
CA GLU A 12 -1.41 -5.27 9.83
C GLU A 12 -0.80 -4.11 9.05
N PHE A 13 -0.62 -4.27 7.75
CA PHE A 13 -0.10 -3.18 6.92
C PHE A 13 -1.16 -2.12 6.68
N PHE A 14 -2.39 -2.55 6.47
CA PHE A 14 -3.50 -1.60 6.32
C PHE A 14 -3.61 -0.73 7.58
N SER A 15 -3.59 -1.36 8.74
CA SER A 15 -3.71 -0.64 10.01
C SER A 15 -2.53 0.30 10.24
N ALA A 16 -1.33 -0.14 9.88
CA ALA A 16 -0.15 0.70 10.05
C ALA A 16 -0.25 1.98 9.22
N ILE A 17 -0.75 1.88 8.00
CA ILE A 17 -0.95 3.05 7.17
C ILE A 17 -2.07 3.93 7.74
N ALA A 18 -3.18 3.31 8.15
CA ALA A 18 -4.31 4.05 8.69
C ALA A 18 -3.92 4.83 9.94
N ARG A 19 -3.00 4.28 10.73
CA ARG A 19 -2.53 4.93 11.95
C ARG A 19 -1.34 5.84 11.71
N LYS A 20 -0.95 6.01 10.45
CA LYS A 20 0.16 6.87 10.05
C LYS A 20 1.51 6.41 10.57
N GLN A 21 1.62 5.12 10.86
CA GLN A 21 2.87 4.51 11.29
C GLN A 21 3.69 4.02 10.11
N LYS A 22 3.04 3.79 8.97
CA LYS A 22 3.68 3.33 7.75
C LYS A 22 3.35 4.33 6.66
N ARG A 23 4.38 4.90 6.05
CA ARG A 23 4.20 5.93 5.03
C ARG A 23 4.79 5.55 3.69
N ILE A 24 5.27 4.33 3.57
CA ILE A 24 5.84 3.81 2.33
C ILE A 24 5.33 2.39 2.16
N GLU A 25 4.85 2.09 0.96
CA GLU A 25 4.45 0.74 0.61
C GLU A 25 5.48 0.17 -0.35
N TYR A 26 5.88 -1.09 -0.11
CA TYR A 26 6.93 -1.72 -0.90
C TYR A 26 6.36 -2.84 -1.76
N ARG A 27 6.87 -2.94 -2.98
CA ARG A 27 6.50 -4.02 -3.90
C ARG A 27 7.74 -4.52 -4.63
N ALA A 28 7.83 -5.82 -4.85
CA ALA A 28 8.93 -6.39 -5.61
C ALA A 28 8.90 -5.88 -7.06
N ARG A 29 10.08 -5.69 -7.64
CA ARG A 29 10.15 -5.29 -9.05
C ARG A 29 10.03 -6.51 -9.94
N SER A 30 8.87 -7.09 -9.92
CA SER A 30 8.51 -8.20 -10.79
C SER A 30 7.93 -7.64 -12.09
N PRO A 31 7.82 -8.47 -13.13
CA PRO A 31 7.14 -8.02 -14.35
C PRO A 31 5.72 -7.55 -14.08
N TYR A 32 5.04 -8.20 -13.14
CA TYR A 32 3.68 -7.83 -12.75
C TYR A 32 3.61 -6.38 -12.24
N TRP A 33 4.49 -6.03 -11.29
CA TRP A 33 4.47 -4.70 -10.71
C TRP A 33 5.11 -3.66 -11.61
N ARG A 34 6.11 -4.06 -12.39
CA ARG A 34 6.71 -3.16 -13.36
C ARG A 34 5.67 -2.61 -14.32
N LYS A 35 4.83 -3.50 -14.83
CA LYS A 35 3.80 -3.11 -15.76
C LYS A 35 2.79 -2.15 -15.14
N ARG A 36 2.52 -2.31 -13.87
CA ARG A 36 1.52 -1.51 -13.18
C ARG A 36 2.03 -0.21 -12.60
N LEU A 37 3.32 -0.11 -12.39
CA LEU A 37 3.88 1.03 -11.68
C LEU A 37 4.74 1.94 -12.54
N GLU A 38 5.49 1.39 -13.49
CA GLU A 38 6.37 2.23 -14.30
C GLU A 38 5.59 2.90 -15.41
N ASP A 39 5.99 4.13 -15.69
CA ASP A 39 5.39 4.94 -16.77
C ASP A 39 3.90 5.19 -16.53
N ARG A 40 3.48 5.19 -15.27
CA ARG A 40 2.11 5.48 -14.91
C ARG A 40 2.11 6.64 -13.92
N LYS A 41 1.05 7.44 -14.00
CA LYS A 41 0.90 8.57 -13.08
C LYS A 41 -0.39 8.41 -12.32
N TYR A 42 -0.25 7.96 -11.08
CA TYR A 42 -1.41 7.76 -10.22
C TYR A 42 -1.61 8.98 -9.33
N ASP A 43 -2.85 9.32 -9.09
CA ASP A 43 -3.20 10.39 -8.16
C ASP A 43 -3.36 9.84 -6.76
N ALA A 44 -3.86 8.63 -6.66
CA ALA A 44 -4.16 8.03 -5.36
C ALA A 44 -4.06 6.53 -5.44
N ILE A 45 -4.05 5.91 -4.26
CA ILE A 45 -4.07 4.47 -4.13
C ILE A 45 -5.29 4.10 -3.32
N LEU A 46 -6.05 3.14 -3.82
CA LEU A 46 -7.12 2.55 -3.04
C LEU A 46 -6.61 1.25 -2.46
N PHE A 47 -6.38 1.25 -1.16
CA PHE A 47 -5.98 0.06 -0.43
C PHE A 47 -7.22 -0.68 0.05
N ARG A 48 -7.20 -2.00 -0.06
CA ARG A 48 -8.24 -2.84 0.49
C ARG A 48 -7.62 -3.89 1.37
N ASN A 49 -8.32 -4.21 2.44
CA ASN A 49 -7.89 -5.30 3.31
C ASN A 49 -8.77 -6.51 3.02
N GLY A 50 -8.43 -7.23 1.96
CA GLY A 50 -9.15 -8.44 1.58
C GLY A 50 -10.03 -8.22 0.36
N TYR A 51 -10.73 -9.29 -0.02
CA TYR A 51 -11.53 -9.32 -1.24
C TYR A 51 -13.02 -9.36 -0.98
N ALA A 52 -13.43 -9.33 0.27
CA ALA A 52 -14.84 -9.35 0.61
C ALA A 52 -15.49 -8.04 0.15
N LYS A 53 -16.78 -8.13 -0.14
CA LYS A 53 -17.53 -6.98 -0.59
C LYS A 53 -17.45 -5.82 0.37
N ASP A 54 -17.47 -6.12 1.66
CA ASP A 54 -17.43 -5.11 2.71
C ASP A 54 -16.04 -4.97 3.33
N ALA A 55 -15.01 -5.31 2.58
CA ALA A 55 -13.65 -5.18 3.09
C ALA A 55 -13.33 -3.73 3.42
N PRO A 56 -12.50 -3.49 4.43
CA PRO A 56 -12.03 -2.13 4.70
C PRO A 56 -11.32 -1.55 3.50
N GLU A 57 -11.51 -0.25 3.28
CA GLU A 57 -10.88 0.46 2.19
C GLU A 57 -10.30 1.77 2.67
N MET A 58 -9.21 2.18 2.03
CA MET A 58 -8.56 3.43 2.39
C MET A 58 -8.01 4.06 1.13
N LEU A 59 -8.39 5.30 0.89
CA LEU A 59 -7.89 6.06 -0.26
C LEU A 59 -6.78 6.98 0.23
N VAL A 60 -5.60 6.88 -0.38
CA VAL A 60 -4.40 7.58 0.07
C VAL A 60 -3.75 8.26 -1.12
N GLU A 61 -3.23 9.45 -0.93
CA GLU A 61 -2.50 10.15 -1.98
C GLU A 61 -1.26 9.38 -2.41
N PHE A 62 -1.02 9.34 -3.70
CA PHE A 62 0.18 8.75 -4.27
C PHE A 62 1.21 9.87 -4.44
N ARG A 63 2.31 9.79 -3.70
CA ARG A 63 3.31 10.86 -3.69
C ARG A 63 4.54 10.55 -4.53
N GLY A 64 4.65 9.37 -5.09
CA GLY A 64 5.77 9.06 -5.95
C GLY A 64 6.25 7.65 -5.83
N LEU A 65 7.10 7.29 -6.76
CA LEU A 65 7.65 5.95 -6.87
C LEU A 65 9.16 6.04 -6.94
N ARG A 66 9.84 5.20 -6.17
CA ARG A 66 11.28 5.08 -6.26
C ARG A 66 11.67 3.63 -6.46
N ARG A 67 12.78 3.42 -7.15
CA ARG A 67 13.30 2.09 -7.42
C ARG A 67 14.56 1.86 -6.63
N TYR A 68 14.66 0.71 -6.01
CA TYR A 68 15.81 0.34 -5.21
C TYR A 68 16.25 -1.07 -5.53
N GLY A 69 17.51 -1.35 -5.24
CA GLY A 69 18.04 -2.69 -5.34
C GLY A 69 18.32 -3.13 -6.75
N LYS A 70 18.87 -4.32 -6.86
CA LYS A 70 19.25 -4.90 -8.15
C LYS A 70 18.85 -6.37 -8.19
N GLY A 71 18.59 -6.85 -9.40
CA GLY A 71 18.29 -8.25 -9.61
C GLY A 71 17.11 -8.72 -8.78
N ARG A 72 17.30 -9.81 -8.08
CA ARG A 72 16.23 -10.40 -7.29
C ARG A 72 15.77 -9.53 -6.14
N ASN A 73 16.64 -8.66 -5.66
CA ASN A 73 16.33 -7.82 -4.52
C ASN A 73 15.79 -6.46 -4.92
N ALA A 74 15.53 -6.28 -6.21
CA ALA A 74 15.00 -5.01 -6.67
C ALA A 74 13.56 -4.85 -6.21
N TYR A 75 13.23 -3.63 -5.80
CA TYR A 75 11.87 -3.35 -5.31
C TYR A 75 11.51 -1.90 -5.57
N TYR A 76 10.22 -1.63 -5.44
CA TYR A 76 9.66 -0.29 -5.53
C TYR A 76 9.28 0.19 -4.15
N ALA A 77 9.50 1.47 -3.90
CA ALA A 77 8.99 2.15 -2.72
C ALA A 77 7.96 3.17 -3.21
N ILE A 78 6.73 3.00 -2.78
CA ILE A 78 5.63 3.88 -3.13
C ILE A 78 5.43 4.83 -1.96
N ARG A 79 5.63 6.10 -2.20
CA ARG A 79 5.50 7.11 -1.14
C ARG A 79 4.05 7.51 -1.00
N LEU A 80 3.57 7.49 0.24
CA LEU A 80 2.18 7.74 0.56
C LEU A 80 2.02 9.15 1.14
N GLY A 81 0.97 9.82 0.72
CA GLY A 81 0.65 11.12 1.26
C GLY A 81 -0.51 11.05 2.24
N ASN A 82 -1.39 12.02 2.17
CA ASN A 82 -2.51 12.11 3.09
C ASN A 82 -3.53 11.02 2.86
N ILE A 83 -4.14 10.57 3.94
CA ILE A 83 -5.26 9.66 3.87
C ILE A 83 -6.50 10.49 3.55
N LEU A 84 -7.13 10.18 2.43
CA LEU A 84 -8.27 10.94 1.96
C LEU A 84 -9.59 10.40 2.48
N ARG A 85 -9.64 9.08 2.73
CA ARG A 85 -10.87 8.45 3.17
C ARG A 85 -10.57 7.05 3.70
N ILE A 86 -11.26 6.66 4.75
CA ILE A 86 -11.22 5.28 5.26
C ILE A 86 -12.65 4.82 5.43
N ARG A 87 -12.93 3.58 5.02
CA ARG A 87 -14.24 2.98 5.14
C ARG A 87 -14.15 1.62 5.78
N ARG A 88 -15.10 1.32 6.63
CA ARG A 88 -15.29 0.00 7.23
C ARG A 88 -14.09 -0.51 8.02
N TRP A 89 -13.35 0.40 8.63
CA TRP A 89 -12.20 0.05 9.45
C TRP A 89 -12.45 0.41 10.90
N GLY A 90 -12.43 -0.60 11.79
CA GLY A 90 -12.59 -0.37 13.22
C GLY A 90 -11.25 -0.44 13.91
N GLY A 91 -10.48 0.60 13.82
CA GLY A 91 -9.09 0.61 14.22
C GLY A 91 -8.76 0.06 15.59
N ARG A 92 -9.65 0.23 16.56
CA ARG A 92 -9.37 -0.20 17.93
C ARG A 92 -9.38 -1.71 18.10
N LYS A 93 -9.92 -2.44 17.16
CA LYS A 93 -10.01 -3.89 17.26
C LYS A 93 -8.86 -4.59 16.57
N ILE A 94 -7.96 -3.83 16.01
CA ILE A 94 -6.82 -4.39 15.30
C ILE A 94 -5.74 -4.71 16.30
N ALA A 95 -5.22 -5.92 16.22
CA ALA A 95 -4.11 -6.33 17.08
C ALA A 95 -2.91 -5.42 16.82
N PRO A 96 -2.03 -5.28 17.82
CA PRO A 96 -0.83 -4.47 17.62
C PRO A 96 -0.07 -4.93 16.38
N TYR A 97 0.51 -3.99 15.69
CA TYR A 97 1.28 -4.26 14.50
C TYR A 97 2.49 -5.12 14.87
N PRO A 98 2.61 -6.35 14.39
CA PRO A 98 3.72 -7.21 14.78
C PRO A 98 5.02 -6.64 14.28
N ARG A 99 6.04 -6.70 15.11
CA ARG A 99 7.33 -6.18 14.73
C ARG A 99 7.87 -6.83 13.47
N SER A 100 7.73 -8.13 13.37
CA SER A 100 8.20 -8.85 12.20
C SER A 100 7.41 -8.49 10.96
N ALA A 101 6.16 -8.07 11.11
CA ALA A 101 5.35 -7.68 9.97
C ALA A 101 5.78 -6.32 9.44
N GLY A 102 6.63 -5.63 10.15
CA GLY A 102 7.20 -4.40 9.65
C GLY A 102 8.15 -4.63 8.51
N GLN A 103 8.45 -5.86 8.21
CA GLN A 103 9.23 -6.20 7.05
C GLN A 103 8.55 -5.67 5.83
N VAL A 104 9.32 -5.27 4.92
CA VAL A 104 8.82 -4.51 3.80
C VAL A 104 8.20 -5.31 2.70
N ARG A 105 8.06 -6.58 2.86
CA ARG A 105 7.58 -7.40 1.79
C ARG A 105 6.10 -7.52 1.77
N ASN A 106 5.48 -7.11 0.70
CA ASN A 106 4.07 -7.31 0.45
C ASN A 106 3.94 -7.98 -0.89
N ARG A 107 3.15 -8.98 -0.94
CA ARG A 107 3.00 -9.68 -2.18
C ARG A 107 1.60 -9.74 -2.63
#